data_2f804e8f7eea62ae72b33a2106617c2b
#
_entry.id   2f804e8f7eea62ae72b33a2106617c2b
#
_cell.length_a   1.000
_cell.length_b   1.000
_cell.length_c   1.000
_cell.angle_alpha   90.00
_cell.angle_beta   90.00
_cell.angle_gamma   90.00
#
_symmetry.space_group_name_H-M   'P 1'
#
loop_
_entity.id
_entity.type
_entity.pdbx_description
1 polymer ?
#
loop_
_entity_poly.entity_id
_entity_poly.type
_entity_poly.pdbx_seq_one_letter_code
_entity_poly.pdbx_strand_id
1 'polypeptide(L)'
;KELLKHVLHQIAVRQLYLQPGITAKTLQEELHVPASLFGTHFKEQTGHSFSEHINKLRMDYAAKLLTEYPQYTIDAIAKMCGIDSRQHFHRLFSEYFGITPSAFRKNHLSSDNKDIKQ
;
A
#
# COMPACT_ATOMS: atom_id res chain seq x y z
N LYS A 1 5.49 -5.70 22.37
CA LYS A 1 4.21 -5.93 21.67
C LYS A 1 3.36 -4.66 21.59
N GLU A 2 3.25 -3.96 22.70
CA GLU A 2 2.46 -2.74 22.73
C GLU A 2 3.08 -1.65 21.86
N LEU A 3 4.42 -1.55 21.87
CA LEU A 3 5.11 -0.58 21.06
C LEU A 3 4.91 -0.87 19.57
N LEU A 4 4.98 -2.13 19.17
CA LEU A 4 4.76 -2.50 17.77
C LEU A 4 3.34 -2.18 17.34
N LYS A 5 2.34 -2.46 18.18
CA LYS A 5 0.96 -2.11 17.89
C LYS A 5 0.79 -0.62 17.67
N HIS A 6 1.45 0.17 18.51
CA HIS A 6 1.42 1.62 18.39
C HIS A 6 2.02 2.07 17.05
N VAL A 7 3.16 1.48 16.67
CA VAL A 7 3.84 1.81 15.41
C VAL A 7 2.94 1.45 14.22
N LEU A 8 2.36 0.26 14.22
CA LEU A 8 1.46 -0.17 13.15
C LEU A 8 0.27 0.77 13.02
N HIS A 9 -0.28 1.19 14.15
CA HIS A 9 -1.39 2.14 14.17
C HIS A 9 -0.98 3.49 13.55
N GLN A 10 0.20 3.99 13.93
CA GLN A 10 0.71 5.25 13.40
C GLN A 10 0.95 5.18 11.89
N ILE A 11 1.51 4.09 11.41
CA ILE A 11 1.73 3.88 9.98
C ILE A 11 0.41 3.98 9.22
N ALA A 12 -0.63 3.34 9.74
CA ALA A 12 -1.94 3.33 9.09
C ALA A 12 -2.65 4.69 9.18
N VAL A 13 -2.77 5.23 10.39
CA VAL A 13 -3.57 6.45 10.63
C VAL A 13 -2.94 7.68 9.99
N ARG A 14 -1.62 7.81 10.10
CA ARG A 14 -0.90 8.95 9.51
C ARG A 14 -0.51 8.69 8.06
N GLN A 15 -0.88 7.55 7.51
CA GLN A 15 -0.56 7.16 6.14
C GLN A 15 0.92 7.28 5.80
N LEU A 16 1.76 6.91 6.75
CA LEU A 16 3.22 6.99 6.57
C LEU A 16 3.69 6.08 5.44
N TYR A 17 2.92 5.02 5.14
CA TYR A 17 3.25 4.10 4.07
C TYR A 17 3.21 4.76 2.68
N LEU A 18 2.60 5.93 2.55
CA LEU A 18 2.51 6.64 1.27
C LEU A 18 3.72 7.51 0.96
N GLN A 19 4.62 7.70 1.94
CA GLN A 19 5.82 8.51 1.73
C GLN A 19 6.78 7.80 0.78
N PRO A 20 7.21 8.46 -0.32
CA PRO A 20 8.21 7.87 -1.20
C PRO A 20 9.50 7.59 -0.43
N GLY A 21 10.10 6.42 -0.68
CA GLY A 21 11.35 6.08 -0.04
C GLY A 21 11.26 5.74 1.43
N ILE A 22 10.06 5.47 1.95
CA ILE A 22 9.91 5.10 3.36
C ILE A 22 10.71 3.82 3.66
N THR A 23 11.49 3.85 4.71
CA THR A 23 12.31 2.71 5.15
C THR A 23 12.14 2.53 6.64
N ALA A 24 12.61 1.37 7.14
CA ALA A 24 12.63 1.14 8.59
C ALA A 24 13.43 2.24 9.30
N LYS A 25 14.53 2.68 8.69
CA LYS A 25 15.37 3.73 9.28
C LYS A 25 14.62 5.05 9.40
N THR A 26 13.91 5.47 8.34
CA THR A 26 13.17 6.73 8.39
C THR A 26 12.04 6.68 9.40
N LEU A 27 11.34 5.54 9.51
CA LEU A 27 10.29 5.38 10.51
C LEU A 27 10.84 5.34 11.93
N GLN A 28 12.00 4.70 12.11
CA GLN A 28 12.67 4.68 13.40
C GLN A 28 12.92 6.11 13.90
N GLU A 29 13.42 6.96 13.02
CA GLU A 29 13.70 8.35 13.33
C GLU A 29 12.41 9.15 13.56
N GLU A 30 11.42 8.97 12.68
CA GLU A 30 10.16 9.70 12.76
C GLU A 30 9.38 9.36 14.03
N LEU A 31 9.35 8.09 14.41
CA LEU A 31 8.55 7.63 15.54
C LEU A 31 9.36 7.45 16.83
N HIS A 32 10.67 7.69 16.77
CA HIS A 32 11.57 7.55 17.92
C HIS A 32 11.49 6.17 18.57
N VAL A 33 11.62 5.13 17.75
CA VAL A 33 11.57 3.74 18.20
C VAL A 33 12.86 3.01 17.85
N PRO A 34 13.17 1.89 18.54
CA PRO A 34 14.40 1.14 18.27
C PRO A 34 14.41 0.47 16.90
N ALA A 35 15.58 0.40 16.29
CA ALA A 35 15.75 -0.27 15.00
C ALA A 35 15.35 -1.74 15.06
N SER A 36 15.59 -2.40 16.18
CA SER A 36 15.31 -3.82 16.36
C SER A 36 13.81 -4.15 16.19
N LEU A 37 12.95 -3.15 16.31
CA LEU A 37 11.51 -3.34 16.16
C LEU A 37 11.14 -3.79 14.74
N PHE A 38 11.92 -3.41 13.74
CA PHE A 38 11.59 -3.64 12.33
C PHE A 38 12.26 -4.87 11.71
N GLY A 39 12.96 -5.67 12.51
CA GLY A 39 13.63 -6.87 12.03
C GLY A 39 12.78 -8.12 12.23
N THR A 40 13.42 -9.17 12.73
CA THR A 40 12.80 -10.47 12.96
C THR A 40 11.55 -10.38 13.81
N HIS A 41 11.59 -9.54 14.84
CA HIS A 41 10.45 -9.36 15.75
C HIS A 41 9.21 -8.86 14.99
N PHE A 42 9.40 -7.92 14.06
CA PHE A 42 8.30 -7.41 13.25
C PHE A 42 7.62 -8.55 12.48
N LYS A 43 8.44 -9.36 11.80
CA LYS A 43 7.92 -10.47 11.01
C LYS A 43 7.22 -11.52 11.86
N GLU A 44 7.77 -11.80 13.03
CA GLU A 44 7.15 -12.76 13.95
C GLU A 44 5.77 -12.30 14.43
N GLN A 45 5.62 -11.01 14.69
CA GLN A 45 4.38 -10.45 15.21
C GLN A 45 3.32 -10.20 14.13
N THR A 46 3.75 -9.83 12.92
CA THR A 46 2.81 -9.46 11.85
C THR A 46 2.63 -10.52 10.77
N GLY A 47 3.56 -11.48 10.68
CA GLY A 47 3.57 -12.46 9.62
C GLY A 47 4.24 -11.98 8.34
N HIS A 48 4.67 -10.73 8.30
CA HIS A 48 5.28 -10.11 7.13
C HIS A 48 6.52 -9.31 7.50
N SER A 49 7.45 -9.19 6.56
CA SER A 49 8.56 -8.26 6.75
C SER A 49 8.02 -6.82 6.70
N PHE A 50 8.84 -5.87 7.15
CA PHE A 50 8.43 -4.47 7.10
C PHE A 50 8.10 -4.03 5.66
N SER A 51 8.94 -4.40 4.69
CA SER A 51 8.71 -4.06 3.29
C SER A 51 7.41 -4.65 2.76
N GLU A 52 7.13 -5.90 3.11
CA GLU A 52 5.88 -6.55 2.71
C GLU A 52 4.67 -5.84 3.29
N HIS A 53 4.78 -5.42 4.55
CA HIS A 53 3.69 -4.71 5.23
C HIS A 53 3.40 -3.38 4.53
N ILE A 54 4.43 -2.61 4.22
CA ILE A 54 4.28 -1.33 3.54
C ILE A 54 3.68 -1.53 2.14
N ASN A 55 4.17 -2.52 1.39
CA ASN A 55 3.66 -2.79 0.06
C ASN A 55 2.18 -3.20 0.08
N LYS A 56 1.79 -3.99 1.06
CA LYS A 56 0.40 -4.40 1.21
C LYS A 56 -0.50 -3.19 1.43
N LEU A 57 -0.12 -2.30 2.32
CA LEU A 57 -0.89 -1.09 2.59
C LEU A 57 -0.98 -0.20 1.34
N ARG A 58 0.14 -0.06 0.62
CA ARG A 58 0.16 0.73 -0.61
C ARG A 58 -0.75 0.15 -1.69
N MET A 59 -0.73 -1.18 -1.83
CA MET A 59 -1.55 -1.83 -2.85
C MET A 59 -3.03 -1.78 -2.50
N ASP A 60 -3.38 -1.93 -1.24
CA ASP A 60 -4.77 -1.78 -0.82
C ASP A 60 -5.28 -0.36 -1.08
N TYR A 61 -4.44 0.63 -0.82
CA TYR A 61 -4.79 2.03 -1.10
C TYR A 61 -4.94 2.26 -2.60
N ALA A 62 -4.04 1.69 -3.40
CA ALA A 62 -4.11 1.80 -4.85
C ALA A 62 -5.41 1.21 -5.39
N ALA A 63 -5.81 0.04 -4.89
CA ALA A 63 -7.06 -0.60 -5.30
C ALA A 63 -8.25 0.31 -5.00
N LYS A 64 -8.25 0.95 -3.84
CA LYS A 64 -9.29 1.89 -3.46
C LYS A 64 -9.35 3.06 -4.44
N LEU A 65 -8.19 3.66 -4.76
CA LEU A 65 -8.15 4.80 -5.69
C LEU A 65 -8.60 4.40 -7.09
N LEU A 66 -8.22 3.21 -7.54
CA LEU A 66 -8.61 2.74 -8.87
C LEU A 66 -10.11 2.60 -9.03
N THR A 67 -10.81 2.22 -7.98
CA THR A 67 -12.26 1.99 -8.04
C THR A 67 -13.08 3.21 -7.65
N GLU A 68 -12.61 4.02 -6.70
CA GLU A 68 -13.38 5.15 -6.19
C GLU A 68 -13.08 6.46 -6.92
N TYR A 69 -11.95 6.56 -7.62
CA TYR A 69 -11.53 7.81 -8.27
C TYR A 69 -11.14 7.54 -9.73
N PRO A 70 -12.12 7.24 -10.59
CA PRO A 70 -11.84 6.90 -11.99
C PRO A 70 -11.19 8.04 -12.76
N GLN A 71 -11.26 9.28 -12.28
CA GLN A 71 -10.63 10.42 -12.92
C GLN A 71 -9.11 10.44 -12.79
N TYR A 72 -8.55 9.69 -11.81
CA TYR A 72 -7.10 9.63 -11.65
C TYR A 72 -6.50 8.61 -12.63
N THR A 73 -5.40 9.01 -13.28
CA THR A 73 -4.66 8.09 -14.14
C THR A 73 -3.93 7.06 -13.28
N ILE A 74 -3.59 5.93 -13.89
CA ILE A 74 -2.84 4.88 -13.18
C ILE A 74 -1.48 5.42 -12.74
N ASP A 75 -0.82 6.23 -13.57
CA ASP A 75 0.46 6.85 -13.20
C ASP A 75 0.31 7.78 -12.00
N ALA A 76 -0.76 8.55 -11.94
CA ALA A 76 -1.02 9.43 -10.81
C ALA A 76 -1.24 8.62 -9.54
N ILE A 77 -1.98 7.52 -9.64
CA ILE A 77 -2.25 6.64 -8.50
C ILE A 77 -0.96 6.01 -7.98
N ALA A 78 -0.07 5.58 -8.88
CA ALA A 78 1.23 5.04 -8.48
C ALA A 78 2.00 6.04 -7.61
N LYS A 79 2.05 7.29 -8.05
CA LYS A 79 2.74 8.35 -7.31
C LYS A 79 2.05 8.62 -5.97
N MET A 80 0.73 8.62 -5.94
CA MET A 80 -0.02 8.83 -4.70
C MET A 80 0.24 7.73 -3.69
N CYS A 81 0.62 6.54 -4.15
CA CYS A 81 0.98 5.42 -3.29
C CYS A 81 2.46 5.42 -2.89
N GLY A 82 3.21 6.45 -3.28
CA GLY A 82 4.61 6.56 -2.95
C GLY A 82 5.54 5.77 -3.86
N ILE A 83 5.08 5.39 -5.05
CA ILE A 83 5.86 4.59 -5.99
C ILE A 83 6.17 5.43 -7.22
N ASP A 84 7.45 5.71 -7.46
CA ASP A 84 7.88 6.58 -8.55
C ASP A 84 7.90 5.89 -9.91
N SER A 85 8.12 4.58 -9.94
CA SER A 85 8.25 3.83 -11.17
C SER A 85 6.93 3.18 -11.56
N ARG A 86 6.47 3.51 -12.78
CA ARG A 86 5.27 2.89 -13.35
C ARG A 86 5.43 1.36 -13.44
N GLN A 87 6.60 0.92 -13.90
CA GLN A 87 6.87 -0.50 -14.07
C GLN A 87 6.86 -1.23 -12.74
N HIS A 88 7.45 -0.61 -11.71
CA HIS A 88 7.45 -1.19 -10.37
C HIS A 88 6.04 -1.30 -9.82
N PHE A 89 5.23 -0.25 -10.02
CA PHE A 89 3.85 -0.25 -9.56
C PHE A 89 3.05 -1.37 -10.23
N HIS A 90 3.16 -1.50 -11.56
CA HIS A 90 2.46 -2.54 -12.30
C HIS A 90 2.83 -3.94 -11.82
N ARG A 91 4.12 -4.17 -11.62
CA ARG A 91 4.61 -5.47 -11.15
C ARG A 91 4.06 -5.78 -9.75
N LEU A 92 4.18 -4.84 -8.83
CA LEU A 92 3.72 -5.02 -7.46
C LEU A 92 2.21 -5.26 -7.40
N PHE A 93 1.46 -4.46 -8.11
CA PHE A 93 -0.01 -4.59 -8.13
C PHE A 93 -0.41 -5.96 -8.68
N SER A 94 0.21 -6.38 -9.78
CA SER A 94 -0.10 -7.67 -10.41
C SER A 94 0.26 -8.83 -9.49
N GLU A 95 1.35 -8.73 -8.74
CA GLU A 95 1.73 -9.75 -7.77
C GLU A 95 0.70 -9.89 -6.65
N TYR A 96 0.16 -8.76 -6.19
CA TYR A 96 -0.80 -8.76 -5.08
C TYR A 96 -2.21 -9.18 -5.50
N PHE A 97 -2.66 -8.72 -6.66
CA PHE A 97 -4.05 -8.91 -7.05
C PHE A 97 -4.23 -9.87 -8.22
N GLY A 98 -3.15 -10.34 -8.84
CA GLY A 98 -3.21 -11.30 -9.93
C GLY A 98 -3.60 -10.73 -11.27
N ILE A 99 -3.90 -9.43 -11.35
CA ILE A 99 -4.23 -8.74 -12.61
C ILE A 99 -3.59 -7.36 -12.60
N THR A 100 -3.51 -6.75 -13.77
CA THR A 100 -2.93 -5.41 -13.90
C THR A 100 -3.86 -4.34 -13.30
N PRO A 101 -3.31 -3.17 -12.94
CA PRO A 101 -4.15 -2.06 -12.47
C PRO A 101 -5.24 -1.69 -13.46
N SER A 102 -4.93 -1.67 -14.74
CA SER A 102 -5.93 -1.35 -15.79
C SER A 102 -7.07 -2.35 -15.81
N ALA A 103 -6.73 -3.65 -15.77
CA ALA A 103 -7.73 -4.72 -15.77
C ALA A 103 -8.58 -4.67 -14.50
N PHE A 104 -7.93 -4.41 -13.36
CA PHE A 104 -8.63 -4.29 -12.08
C PHE A 104 -9.69 -3.19 -12.14
N ARG A 105 -9.29 -2.01 -12.61
CA ARG A 105 -10.22 -0.87 -12.75
C ARG A 105 -11.36 -1.19 -13.71
N LYS A 106 -11.02 -1.74 -14.86
CA LYS A 106 -12.02 -2.07 -15.88
C LYS A 106 -13.05 -3.06 -15.37
N ASN A 107 -12.58 -4.09 -14.67
CA ASN A 107 -13.48 -5.11 -14.13
C ASN A 107 -14.44 -4.52 -13.11
N HIS A 108 -13.96 -3.62 -12.25
CA HIS A 108 -14.81 -2.99 -11.24
C HIS A 108 -15.82 -2.04 -11.86
N LEU A 109 -15.43 -1.24 -12.84
CA LEU A 109 -16.34 -0.31 -13.51
C LEU A 109 -17.40 -1.08 -14.30
N SER A 110 -17.04 -2.20 -14.93
CA SER A 110 -17.98 -3.03 -15.63
C SER A 110 -19.01 -3.64 -14.70
N SER A 111 -18.57 -4.10 -13.52
CA SER A 111 -19.48 -4.64 -12.51
C SER A 111 -20.45 -3.58 -12.02
N ASP A 112 -19.96 -2.38 -11.75
CA ASP A 112 -20.80 -1.27 -11.31
C ASP A 112 -21.82 -0.89 -12.37
N ASN A 113 -21.39 -0.88 -13.64
CA ASN A 113 -22.28 -0.58 -14.76
C ASN A 113 -23.38 -1.63 -14.90
N LYS A 114 -23.04 -2.89 -14.70
CA LYS A 114 -24.04 -3.96 -14.73
C LYS A 114 -25.07 -3.80 -13.63
N ASP A 115 -24.60 -3.43 -12.44
CA ASP A 115 -25.49 -3.21 -11.30
C ASP A 115 -26.45 -2.05 -11.56
N ILE A 116 -25.95 -0.97 -12.16
CA ILE A 116 -26.74 0.21 -12.47
C ILE A 116 -27.86 -0.12 -13.49
N LYS A 117 -27.56 -0.99 -14.44
CA LYS A 117 -28.52 -1.36 -15.49
C LYS A 117 -29.64 -2.27 -15.01
N GLN A 118 -29.47 -2.86 -13.87
CA GLN A 118 -30.50 -3.71 -13.29
C GLN A 118 -31.47 -2.90 -12.45
#